data_fe280d48b3477ea11b017551249a8116
#
_entry.id   fe280d48b3477ea11b017551249a8116
#
_cell.length_a   1.000
_cell.length_b   1.000
_cell.length_c   1.000
_cell.angle_alpha   90.00
_cell.angle_beta   90.00
_cell.angle_gamma   90.00
#
_symmetry.space_group_name_H-M   'P 1'
#
loop_
_entity.id
_entity.type
_entity.pdbx_description
1 polymer ?
#
loop_
_entity_poly.entity_id
_entity_poly.type
_entity_poly.pdbx_seq_one_letter_code
_entity_poly.pdbx_strand_id
1 'polypeptide(L)'
;MTASRRATRPALLLGLLMHVGVGLFPAPAAAQLTAADSAAVLLRTAALFEEQGRLDVAEALYLHVAERYAATAAGEQARARLADAPAGRLQRSGNVELQVWSTVYGLWLGVALPVLLDADQPEAYGAGLLLGGPTGWLVSRNATRNRSLSDGQARAITWGGTWGTFQGLGWAELLDLGEETICNEFGCFPVDNGGEERLAAAVIGGLAGIAAGAIAARNPVRSGVSSGANGGSLGGAWFGFAGAHLFDADGDAPLAATLVGGNVGLVAGALIAGKYDMSRSRVRLISLGGLVGIIGGFGLDLIVQPSSERVSVAIPIATSIAGISLAALATRDYDSPAFGAPGAPGAPGPSGPSGGGVRDHAVNHDPAADAGSALLRYDGSRWSLGAPLPIPTLRPLEDATGRLRWRPGIAFELFRARF
;
A
#
# COMPACT_ATOMS: atom_id res chain seq x y z
N MET A 1 43.18 -18.86 53.56
CA MET A 1 44.42 -18.10 53.45
C MET A 1 44.21 -17.13 52.34
N THR A 2 43.87 -15.89 52.71
CA THR A 2 44.64 -14.63 52.61
C THR A 2 44.99 -14.29 51.12
N ALA A 3 44.72 -13.13 50.57
CA ALA A 3 44.52 -11.78 51.11
C ALA A 3 43.95 -10.85 50.02
N SER A 4 43.06 -10.04 50.44
CA SER A 4 42.84 -8.62 50.14
C SER A 4 44.04 -7.89 49.51
N ARG A 5 43.81 -7.10 48.48
CA ARG A 5 44.36 -5.74 48.35
C ARG A 5 43.45 -4.77 47.59
N ARG A 6 43.08 -3.72 48.31
CA ARG A 6 42.54 -2.44 47.90
C ARG A 6 43.62 -1.65 47.05
N ALA A 7 43.16 -0.89 46.07
CA ALA A 7 43.81 0.35 45.61
C ALA A 7 42.72 1.20 44.94
N THR A 8 42.12 2.11 45.63
CA THR A 8 42.32 3.58 45.74
C THR A 8 42.18 4.35 44.41
N ARG A 9 41.13 5.16 44.39
CA ARG A 9 40.87 6.28 43.44
C ARG A 9 42.02 7.31 43.46
N PRO A 10 42.31 8.03 42.33
CA PRO A 10 41.81 9.38 42.24
C PRO A 10 41.49 9.77 40.77
N ALA A 11 40.33 10.33 40.52
CA ALA A 11 40.04 11.09 39.27
C ALA A 11 38.88 12.05 39.58
N LEU A 12 39.13 13.01 40.44
CA LEU A 12 38.28 14.10 40.77
C LEU A 12 39.13 15.36 40.83
N LEU A 13 39.57 15.91 39.70
CA LEU A 13 40.22 17.25 39.64
C LEU A 13 40.55 17.67 38.19
N LEU A 14 39.68 17.40 37.21
CA LEU A 14 39.84 17.97 35.83
C LEU A 14 38.55 18.48 35.20
N GLY A 15 37.53 18.81 36.00
CA GLY A 15 36.21 19.25 35.57
C GLY A 15 35.87 20.72 35.84
N LEU A 16 36.84 21.58 36.17
CA LEU A 16 36.48 22.95 36.62
C LEU A 16 37.22 24.11 35.88
N LEU A 17 37.63 23.95 34.62
CA LEU A 17 38.33 25.04 33.92
C LEU A 17 37.97 25.15 32.43
N MET A 18 36.72 24.90 32.04
CA MET A 18 36.22 25.28 30.71
C MET A 18 34.79 25.85 30.71
N HIS A 19 34.51 26.75 31.63
CA HIS A 19 33.24 27.45 31.66
C HIS A 19 33.41 28.97 31.77
N VAL A 20 34.25 29.59 30.94
CA VAL A 20 34.17 31.02 30.71
C VAL A 20 34.59 31.30 29.28
N GLY A 21 33.64 31.64 28.39
CA GLY A 21 33.97 32.22 27.10
C GLY A 21 33.08 31.84 25.94
N VAL A 22 31.74 31.84 26.11
CA VAL A 22 30.85 32.00 24.93
C VAL A 22 29.94 33.20 25.22
N GLY A 23 30.47 34.36 24.89
CA GLY A 23 29.73 35.60 24.94
C GLY A 23 28.76 35.74 23.78
N LEU A 24 27.57 36.14 24.12
CA LEU A 24 26.64 37.04 23.40
C LEU A 24 26.89 37.27 21.90
N PHE A 25 26.43 36.33 21.08
CA PHE A 25 25.91 36.68 19.77
C PHE A 25 24.40 36.49 19.80
N PRO A 26 23.57 37.51 19.50
CA PRO A 26 22.16 37.31 19.33
C PRO A 26 21.98 36.37 18.14
N ALA A 27 21.49 35.16 18.40
CA ALA A 27 21.07 34.27 17.33
C ALA A 27 20.03 35.00 16.50
N PRO A 28 20.14 35.04 15.15
CA PRO A 28 19.08 35.58 14.32
C PRO A 28 17.81 34.83 14.67
N ALA A 29 16.77 35.55 15.08
CA ALA A 29 15.44 35.00 15.30
C ALA A 29 15.03 34.33 13.97
N ALA A 30 15.14 33.03 13.88
CA ALA A 30 14.62 32.28 12.76
C ALA A 30 13.13 32.59 12.71
N ALA A 31 12.71 33.36 11.70
CA ALA A 31 11.32 33.71 11.49
C ALA A 31 10.56 32.39 11.28
N GLN A 32 9.83 31.96 12.30
CA GLN A 32 8.97 30.80 12.18
C GLN A 32 7.91 31.15 11.15
N LEU A 33 7.94 30.47 10.00
CA LEU A 33 6.90 30.59 8.99
C LEU A 33 5.56 30.30 9.67
N THR A 34 4.65 31.26 9.65
CA THR A 34 3.31 31.05 10.19
C THR A 34 2.58 29.99 9.34
N ALA A 35 1.54 29.37 9.89
CA ALA A 35 0.69 28.46 9.12
C ALA A 35 0.12 29.14 7.86
N ALA A 36 -0.14 30.45 7.94
CA ALA A 36 -0.59 31.23 6.80
C ALA A 36 0.50 31.41 5.73
N ASP A 37 1.77 31.63 6.13
CA ASP A 37 2.89 31.76 5.19
C ASP A 37 3.16 30.41 4.49
N SER A 38 3.15 29.32 5.25
CA SER A 38 3.29 27.96 4.71
C SER A 38 2.19 27.63 3.70
N ALA A 39 0.94 27.94 4.03
CA ALA A 39 -0.21 27.77 3.15
C ALA A 39 -0.09 28.61 1.87
N ALA A 40 0.38 29.86 1.98
CA ALA A 40 0.58 30.75 0.84
C ALA A 40 1.67 30.25 -0.10
N VAL A 41 2.78 29.72 0.44
CA VAL A 41 3.85 29.11 -0.36
C VAL A 41 3.34 27.88 -1.11
N LEU A 42 2.62 26.98 -0.45
CA LEU A 42 2.04 25.78 -1.06
C LEU A 42 1.02 26.14 -2.14
N LEU A 43 0.17 27.16 -1.90
CA LEU A 43 -0.81 27.65 -2.87
C LEU A 43 -0.12 28.17 -4.14
N ARG A 44 0.95 28.97 -4.00
CA ARG A 44 1.75 29.46 -5.13
C ARG A 44 2.42 28.31 -5.88
N THR A 45 2.95 27.34 -5.16
CA THR A 45 3.57 26.16 -5.76
C THR A 45 2.54 25.36 -6.56
N ALA A 46 1.32 25.20 -6.05
CA ALA A 46 0.22 24.58 -6.78
C ALA A 46 -0.10 25.33 -8.09
N ALA A 47 -0.18 26.66 -8.04
CA ALA A 47 -0.42 27.48 -9.22
C ALA A 47 0.71 27.35 -10.27
N LEU A 48 1.97 27.28 -9.86
CA LEU A 48 3.10 27.05 -10.77
C LEU A 48 3.01 25.68 -11.45
N PHE A 49 2.62 24.63 -10.73
CA PHE A 49 2.41 23.33 -11.36
C PHE A 49 1.21 23.31 -12.31
N GLU A 50 0.16 24.07 -11.99
CA GLU A 50 -0.98 24.27 -12.89
C GLU A 50 -0.56 24.95 -14.21
N GLU A 51 0.25 26.03 -14.16
CA GLU A 51 0.82 26.71 -15.32
C GLU A 51 1.74 25.81 -16.16
N GLN A 52 2.48 24.89 -15.51
CA GLN A 52 3.33 23.90 -16.17
C GLN A 52 2.53 22.72 -16.78
N GLY A 53 1.20 22.73 -16.64
CA GLY A 53 0.35 21.64 -17.13
C GLY A 53 0.39 20.37 -16.26
N ARG A 54 1.09 20.40 -15.12
CA ARG A 54 1.14 19.30 -14.15
C ARG A 54 -0.04 19.40 -13.19
N LEU A 55 -1.22 19.18 -13.76
CA LEU A 55 -2.49 19.39 -13.07
C LEU A 55 -2.71 18.40 -11.92
N ASP A 56 -2.16 17.20 -11.99
CA ASP A 56 -2.19 16.17 -10.96
C ASP A 56 -1.48 16.63 -9.66
N VAL A 57 -0.31 17.23 -9.81
CA VAL A 57 0.48 17.75 -8.68
C VAL A 57 -0.16 19.03 -8.12
N ALA A 58 -0.61 19.92 -9.02
CA ALA A 58 -1.28 21.15 -8.63
C ALA A 58 -2.52 20.86 -7.77
N GLU A 59 -3.33 19.91 -8.21
CA GLU A 59 -4.54 19.49 -7.52
C GLU A 59 -4.24 18.88 -6.14
N ALA A 60 -3.29 17.96 -6.06
CA ALA A 60 -2.90 17.36 -4.78
C ALA A 60 -2.45 18.44 -3.77
N LEU A 61 -1.74 19.47 -4.24
CA LEU A 61 -1.35 20.62 -3.43
C LEU A 61 -2.53 21.49 -3.03
N TYR A 62 -3.47 21.79 -3.95
CA TYR A 62 -4.68 22.53 -3.62
C TYR A 62 -5.54 21.79 -2.59
N LEU A 63 -5.73 20.47 -2.74
CA LEU A 63 -6.44 19.64 -1.77
C LEU A 63 -5.74 19.70 -0.41
N HIS A 64 -4.43 19.52 -0.39
CA HIS A 64 -3.65 19.61 0.84
C HIS A 64 -3.81 20.96 1.54
N VAL A 65 -3.75 22.07 0.79
CA VAL A 65 -3.93 23.43 1.34
C VAL A 65 -5.37 23.63 1.82
N ALA A 66 -6.36 23.17 1.07
CA ALA A 66 -7.78 23.31 1.41
C ALA A 66 -8.16 22.54 2.69
N GLU A 67 -7.56 21.35 2.89
CA GLU A 67 -7.83 20.52 4.06
C GLU A 67 -7.02 20.96 5.28
N ARG A 68 -5.71 21.13 5.08
CA ARG A 68 -4.78 21.34 6.19
C ARG A 68 -4.75 22.76 6.70
N TYR A 69 -4.98 23.71 5.83
CA TYR A 69 -4.95 25.14 6.13
C TYR A 69 -6.32 25.79 5.93
N ALA A 70 -7.38 25.05 6.23
CA ALA A 70 -8.78 25.41 5.98
C ALA A 70 -9.18 26.79 6.57
N ALA A 71 -8.56 27.19 7.68
CA ALA A 71 -8.82 28.46 8.36
C ALA A 71 -7.99 29.65 7.81
N THR A 72 -7.17 29.46 6.78
CA THR A 72 -6.36 30.53 6.17
C THR A 72 -6.97 31.02 4.87
N ALA A 73 -6.64 32.24 4.47
CA ALA A 73 -7.04 32.80 3.18
C ALA A 73 -6.56 31.94 2.00
N ALA A 74 -5.37 31.30 2.12
CA ALA A 74 -4.86 30.36 1.13
C ALA A 74 -5.73 29.08 1.06
N GLY A 75 -6.24 28.59 2.19
CA GLY A 75 -7.17 27.47 2.24
C GLY A 75 -8.50 27.76 1.56
N GLU A 76 -9.03 28.98 1.73
CA GLU A 76 -10.23 29.43 1.01
C GLU A 76 -9.99 29.54 -0.50
N GLN A 77 -8.86 30.13 -0.90
CA GLN A 77 -8.50 30.23 -2.31
C GLN A 77 -8.29 28.85 -2.95
N ALA A 78 -7.65 27.90 -2.23
CA ALA A 78 -7.50 26.54 -2.70
C ALA A 78 -8.86 25.86 -2.92
N ARG A 79 -9.81 26.02 -2.00
CA ARG A 79 -11.18 25.51 -2.15
C ARG A 79 -11.91 26.14 -3.33
N ALA A 80 -11.78 27.45 -3.53
CA ALA A 80 -12.34 28.13 -4.68
C ALA A 80 -11.76 27.60 -5.99
N ARG A 81 -10.41 27.43 -6.07
CA ARG A 81 -9.75 26.85 -7.24
C ARG A 81 -10.20 25.41 -7.52
N LEU A 82 -10.39 24.62 -6.49
CA LEU A 82 -10.93 23.25 -6.61
C LEU A 82 -12.40 23.25 -7.07
N ALA A 83 -13.20 24.22 -6.64
CA ALA A 83 -14.60 24.36 -7.06
C ALA A 83 -14.74 24.88 -8.50
N ASP A 84 -13.85 25.81 -8.91
CA ASP A 84 -13.81 26.36 -10.26
C ASP A 84 -13.17 25.43 -11.28
N ALA A 85 -12.36 24.45 -10.80
CA ALA A 85 -11.80 23.45 -11.69
C ALA A 85 -12.96 22.66 -12.32
N PRO A 86 -13.00 22.56 -13.69
CA PRO A 86 -14.04 21.76 -14.33
C PRO A 86 -14.06 20.38 -13.69
N ALA A 87 -15.24 19.94 -13.24
CA ALA A 87 -15.47 18.71 -12.48
C ALA A 87 -14.85 17.42 -13.10
N GLY A 88 -14.26 17.52 -14.27
CA GLY A 88 -13.54 16.45 -14.97
C GLY A 88 -12.00 16.46 -14.84
N ARG A 89 -11.38 17.49 -14.24
CA ARG A 89 -9.91 17.54 -14.10
C ARG A 89 -9.39 16.85 -12.85
N LEU A 90 -10.17 16.92 -11.79
CA LEU A 90 -9.81 16.43 -10.45
C LEU A 90 -9.84 14.89 -10.32
N GLN A 91 -10.42 14.17 -11.27
CA GLN A 91 -10.68 12.73 -11.15
C GLN A 91 -10.10 11.90 -12.30
N ARG A 92 -9.09 12.40 -13.00
CA ARG A 92 -8.48 11.66 -14.12
C ARG A 92 -7.58 10.49 -13.68
N SER A 93 -7.12 10.47 -12.43
CA SER A 93 -6.30 9.37 -11.91
C SER A 93 -7.03 8.03 -11.99
N GLY A 94 -8.29 7.97 -11.59
CA GLY A 94 -9.11 6.77 -11.71
C GLY A 94 -9.34 6.32 -13.15
N ASN A 95 -9.55 7.27 -14.07
CA ASN A 95 -9.69 6.93 -15.49
C ASN A 95 -8.41 6.31 -16.06
N VAL A 96 -7.24 6.84 -15.70
CA VAL A 96 -5.95 6.29 -16.14
C VAL A 96 -5.72 4.89 -15.54
N GLU A 97 -5.98 4.70 -14.26
CA GLU A 97 -5.89 3.37 -13.60
C GLU A 97 -6.77 2.35 -14.33
N LEU A 98 -8.02 2.72 -14.65
CA LEU A 98 -8.95 1.85 -15.36
C LEU A 98 -8.46 1.56 -16.80
N GLN A 99 -7.96 2.57 -17.53
CA GLN A 99 -7.47 2.39 -18.91
C GLN A 99 -6.26 1.47 -18.97
N VAL A 100 -5.29 1.66 -18.07
CA VAL A 100 -4.10 0.78 -18.00
C VAL A 100 -4.51 -0.65 -17.67
N TRP A 101 -5.33 -0.83 -16.64
CA TRP A 101 -5.80 -2.17 -16.27
C TRP A 101 -6.61 -2.82 -17.39
N SER A 102 -7.54 -2.09 -18.02
CA SER A 102 -8.37 -2.61 -19.13
C SER A 102 -7.54 -3.00 -20.34
N THR A 103 -6.43 -2.30 -20.60
CA THR A 103 -5.49 -2.68 -21.65
C THR A 103 -4.87 -4.04 -21.37
N VAL A 104 -4.36 -4.24 -20.14
CA VAL A 104 -3.77 -5.52 -19.71
C VAL A 104 -4.82 -6.63 -19.70
N TYR A 105 -6.01 -6.34 -19.18
CA TYR A 105 -7.11 -7.29 -19.14
C TYR A 105 -7.60 -7.65 -20.57
N GLY A 106 -7.61 -6.68 -21.46
CA GLY A 106 -7.91 -6.91 -22.89
C GLY A 106 -6.86 -7.78 -23.58
N LEU A 107 -5.57 -7.63 -23.27
CA LEU A 107 -4.53 -8.56 -23.75
C LEU A 107 -4.75 -9.98 -23.24
N TRP A 108 -5.12 -10.14 -21.97
CA TRP A 108 -5.47 -11.44 -21.41
C TRP A 108 -6.67 -12.06 -22.11
N LEU A 109 -7.75 -11.28 -22.34
CA LEU A 109 -8.90 -11.74 -23.12
C LEU A 109 -8.53 -12.09 -24.56
N GLY A 110 -7.59 -11.33 -25.16
CA GLY A 110 -7.08 -11.60 -26.50
C GLY A 110 -6.37 -12.94 -26.64
N VAL A 111 -5.83 -13.48 -25.54
CA VAL A 111 -5.29 -14.85 -25.50
C VAL A 111 -6.39 -15.85 -25.12
N ALA A 112 -7.26 -15.51 -24.18
CA ALA A 112 -8.30 -16.42 -23.68
C ALA A 112 -9.37 -16.75 -24.76
N LEU A 113 -9.77 -15.75 -25.57
CA LEU A 113 -10.81 -15.95 -26.57
C LEU A 113 -10.43 -16.94 -27.69
N PRO A 114 -9.23 -16.91 -28.30
CA PRO A 114 -8.82 -17.94 -29.24
C PRO A 114 -8.87 -19.36 -28.65
N VAL A 115 -8.44 -19.53 -27.38
CA VAL A 115 -8.56 -20.83 -26.69
C VAL A 115 -10.02 -21.27 -26.62
N LEU A 116 -10.93 -20.40 -26.17
CA LEU A 116 -12.37 -20.69 -26.05
C LEU A 116 -13.08 -20.89 -27.38
N LEU A 117 -12.46 -20.50 -28.48
CA LEU A 117 -12.97 -20.69 -29.87
C LEU A 117 -12.29 -21.84 -30.58
N ASP A 118 -11.53 -22.66 -29.83
CA ASP A 118 -10.83 -23.84 -30.34
C ASP A 118 -9.91 -23.49 -31.54
N ALA A 119 -9.24 -22.33 -31.45
CA ALA A 119 -8.39 -21.84 -32.51
C ALA A 119 -6.98 -22.43 -32.42
N ASP A 120 -6.66 -23.36 -33.34
CA ASP A 120 -5.34 -24.01 -33.39
C ASP A 120 -4.26 -23.16 -34.06
N GLN A 121 -4.63 -22.05 -34.69
CA GLN A 121 -3.75 -21.25 -35.53
C GLN A 121 -3.03 -20.17 -34.72
N PRO A 122 -1.69 -20.10 -34.76
CA PRO A 122 -0.92 -19.05 -34.06
C PRO A 122 -1.34 -17.62 -34.43
N GLU A 123 -1.86 -17.43 -35.65
CA GLU A 123 -2.35 -16.14 -36.16
C GLU A 123 -3.56 -15.63 -35.34
N ALA A 124 -4.41 -16.53 -34.81
CA ALA A 124 -5.54 -16.14 -33.98
C ALA A 124 -5.07 -15.53 -32.65
N TYR A 125 -4.03 -16.09 -32.03
CA TYR A 125 -3.42 -15.56 -30.81
C TYR A 125 -2.70 -14.22 -31.07
N GLY A 126 -1.98 -14.13 -32.20
CA GLY A 126 -1.35 -12.90 -32.64
C GLY A 126 -2.37 -11.77 -32.86
N ALA A 127 -3.47 -12.08 -33.55
CA ALA A 127 -4.58 -11.14 -33.75
C ALA A 127 -5.25 -10.78 -32.39
N GLY A 128 -5.48 -11.75 -31.53
CA GLY A 128 -6.04 -11.55 -30.20
C GLY A 128 -5.20 -10.58 -29.36
N LEU A 129 -3.88 -10.75 -29.34
CA LEU A 129 -2.96 -9.84 -28.64
C LEU A 129 -2.96 -8.44 -29.26
N LEU A 130 -2.90 -8.34 -30.60
CA LEU A 130 -2.88 -7.06 -31.30
C LEU A 130 -4.18 -6.26 -31.12
N LEU A 131 -5.32 -6.93 -31.04
CA LEU A 131 -6.63 -6.29 -30.92
C LEU A 131 -7.08 -6.15 -29.46
N GLY A 132 -6.75 -7.10 -28.60
CA GLY A 132 -7.25 -7.18 -27.24
C GLY A 132 -6.85 -5.95 -26.39
N GLY A 133 -5.57 -5.59 -26.40
CA GLY A 133 -5.09 -4.44 -25.65
C GLY A 133 -5.73 -3.11 -26.10
N PRO A 134 -5.64 -2.75 -27.39
CA PRO A 134 -6.30 -1.56 -27.92
C PRO A 134 -7.82 -1.54 -27.69
N THR A 135 -8.49 -2.69 -27.80
CA THR A 135 -9.94 -2.79 -27.55
C THR A 135 -10.23 -2.51 -26.07
N GLY A 136 -9.49 -3.11 -25.15
CA GLY A 136 -9.65 -2.84 -23.70
C GLY A 136 -9.47 -1.35 -23.38
N TRP A 137 -8.45 -0.72 -23.96
CA TRP A 137 -8.23 0.72 -23.81
C TRP A 137 -9.37 1.56 -24.40
N LEU A 138 -9.82 1.25 -25.63
CA LEU A 138 -10.90 1.98 -26.28
C LEU A 138 -12.23 1.86 -25.52
N VAL A 139 -12.57 0.65 -25.04
CA VAL A 139 -13.78 0.40 -24.27
C VAL A 139 -13.75 1.22 -22.98
N SER A 140 -12.67 1.16 -22.21
CA SER A 140 -12.53 1.91 -20.96
C SER A 140 -12.53 3.41 -21.19
N ARG A 141 -11.84 3.89 -22.24
CA ARG A 141 -11.82 5.31 -22.62
C ARG A 141 -13.21 5.81 -23.00
N ASN A 142 -13.94 5.03 -23.80
CA ASN A 142 -15.30 5.41 -24.23
C ASN A 142 -16.26 5.40 -23.03
N ALA A 143 -16.19 4.39 -22.15
CA ALA A 143 -17.00 4.30 -20.94
C ALA A 143 -16.75 5.46 -19.96
N THR A 144 -15.52 6.01 -19.94
CA THR A 144 -15.12 7.12 -19.08
C THR A 144 -15.08 8.49 -19.77
N ARG A 145 -15.46 8.57 -21.06
CA ARG A 145 -15.35 9.80 -21.86
C ARG A 145 -16.08 11.00 -21.26
N ASN A 146 -17.26 10.74 -20.70
CA ASN A 146 -18.14 11.76 -20.12
C ASN A 146 -18.25 11.64 -18.60
N ARG A 147 -17.41 10.82 -17.98
CA ARG A 147 -17.40 10.57 -16.53
C ARG A 147 -15.97 10.60 -16.03
N SER A 148 -15.77 11.26 -14.92
CA SER A 148 -14.54 11.18 -14.16
C SER A 148 -14.74 10.16 -13.04
N LEU A 149 -13.88 9.15 -12.99
CA LEU A 149 -13.88 8.16 -11.92
C LEU A 149 -12.85 8.55 -10.86
N SER A 150 -13.23 8.46 -9.61
CA SER A 150 -12.28 8.52 -8.50
C SER A 150 -11.41 7.26 -8.49
N ASP A 151 -10.24 7.32 -7.85
CA ASP A 151 -9.37 6.15 -7.64
C ASP A 151 -10.12 4.99 -6.98
N GLY A 152 -11.02 5.30 -6.02
CA GLY A 152 -11.83 4.30 -5.35
C GLY A 152 -12.79 3.59 -6.30
N GLN A 153 -13.44 4.33 -7.19
CA GLN A 153 -14.36 3.79 -8.19
C GLN A 153 -13.64 2.95 -9.24
N ALA A 154 -12.54 3.47 -9.78
CA ALA A 154 -11.73 2.73 -10.74
C ALA A 154 -11.25 1.40 -10.14
N ARG A 155 -10.77 1.44 -8.90
CA ARG A 155 -10.29 0.26 -8.19
C ARG A 155 -11.39 -0.74 -7.87
N ALA A 156 -12.62 -0.30 -7.59
CA ALA A 156 -13.76 -1.21 -7.43
C ALA A 156 -14.02 -2.00 -8.73
N ILE A 157 -13.87 -1.36 -9.89
CA ILE A 157 -14.06 -2.01 -11.19
C ILE A 157 -12.91 -2.96 -11.51
N THR A 158 -11.67 -2.48 -11.41
CA THR A 158 -10.46 -3.27 -11.75
C THR A 158 -10.29 -4.47 -10.83
N TRP A 159 -10.50 -4.26 -9.53
CA TRP A 159 -10.46 -5.37 -8.57
C TRP A 159 -11.63 -6.33 -8.76
N GLY A 160 -12.82 -5.81 -9.04
CA GLY A 160 -13.97 -6.64 -9.37
C GLY A 160 -13.65 -7.61 -10.52
N GLY A 161 -13.05 -7.12 -11.60
CA GLY A 161 -12.62 -7.95 -12.73
C GLY A 161 -11.56 -8.99 -12.34
N THR A 162 -10.50 -8.55 -11.66
CA THR A 162 -9.42 -9.45 -11.23
C THR A 162 -9.91 -10.51 -10.24
N TRP A 163 -10.67 -10.08 -9.23
CA TRP A 163 -11.23 -10.96 -8.23
C TRP A 163 -12.28 -11.92 -8.81
N GLY A 164 -13.13 -11.40 -9.70
CA GLY A 164 -14.13 -12.20 -10.40
C GLY A 164 -13.50 -13.29 -11.27
N THR A 165 -12.40 -12.99 -11.97
CA THR A 165 -11.63 -13.98 -12.74
C THR A 165 -11.08 -15.08 -11.83
N PHE A 166 -10.48 -14.70 -10.69
CA PHE A 166 -9.99 -15.65 -9.70
C PHE A 166 -11.13 -16.53 -9.13
N GLN A 167 -12.25 -15.91 -8.78
CA GLN A 167 -13.43 -16.62 -8.29
C GLN A 167 -14.00 -17.57 -9.34
N GLY A 168 -14.13 -17.13 -10.60
CA GLY A 168 -14.61 -17.97 -11.71
C GLY A 168 -13.76 -19.21 -11.89
N LEU A 169 -12.45 -19.04 -11.91
CA LEU A 169 -11.49 -20.16 -12.01
C LEU A 169 -11.60 -21.10 -10.80
N GLY A 170 -11.61 -20.53 -9.59
CA GLY A 170 -11.63 -21.36 -8.36
C GLY A 170 -12.94 -22.12 -8.18
N TRP A 171 -14.09 -21.51 -8.51
CA TRP A 171 -15.37 -22.23 -8.46
C TRP A 171 -15.50 -23.27 -9.58
N ALA A 172 -14.91 -23.04 -10.77
CA ALA A 172 -14.87 -24.03 -11.84
C ALA A 172 -14.07 -25.26 -11.43
N GLU A 173 -12.94 -25.07 -10.76
CA GLU A 173 -12.13 -26.15 -10.20
C GLU A 173 -12.91 -26.91 -9.11
N LEU A 174 -13.55 -26.20 -8.18
CA LEU A 174 -14.32 -26.79 -7.08
C LEU A 174 -15.56 -27.56 -7.54
N LEU A 175 -16.09 -27.24 -8.71
CA LEU A 175 -17.26 -27.89 -9.30
C LEU A 175 -16.89 -28.92 -10.37
N ASP A 176 -15.59 -29.25 -10.48
CA ASP A 176 -15.04 -30.22 -11.44
C ASP A 176 -15.51 -29.93 -12.89
N LEU A 177 -15.59 -28.65 -13.27
CA LEU A 177 -16.04 -28.31 -14.61
C LEU A 177 -15.05 -28.82 -15.66
N GLY A 178 -15.58 -29.63 -16.59
CA GLY A 178 -14.82 -30.24 -17.70
C GLY A 178 -14.12 -31.53 -17.32
N GLU A 179 -14.40 -32.13 -16.15
CA GLU A 179 -14.04 -33.51 -15.91
C GLU A 179 -15.00 -34.48 -16.65
N GLU A 180 -14.43 -35.29 -17.54
CA GLU A 180 -15.16 -36.34 -18.22
C GLU A 180 -14.74 -37.70 -17.67
N THR A 181 -15.71 -38.57 -17.46
CA THR A 181 -15.42 -39.98 -17.14
C THR A 181 -15.40 -40.82 -18.42
N ILE A 182 -14.20 -41.23 -18.84
CA ILE A 182 -14.04 -42.14 -19.98
C ILE A 182 -14.02 -43.57 -19.45
N CYS A 183 -14.95 -44.39 -19.94
CA CYS A 183 -15.03 -45.78 -19.62
C CYS A 183 -14.50 -46.64 -20.79
N ASN A 184 -13.57 -47.54 -20.49
CA ASN A 184 -13.08 -48.55 -21.43
C ASN A 184 -13.15 -49.95 -20.81
N GLU A 185 -12.64 -50.97 -21.51
CA GLU A 185 -12.65 -52.36 -21.03
C GLU A 185 -11.83 -52.59 -19.75
N PHE A 186 -11.00 -51.62 -19.31
CA PHE A 186 -10.18 -51.65 -18.10
C PHE A 186 -10.83 -50.91 -16.93
N GLY A 187 -11.95 -50.19 -17.14
CA GLY A 187 -12.66 -49.43 -16.13
C GLY A 187 -13.04 -48.03 -16.58
N CYS A 188 -13.64 -47.29 -15.66
CA CYS A 188 -13.96 -45.89 -15.85
C CYS A 188 -12.91 -45.02 -15.15
N PHE A 189 -12.33 -44.07 -15.88
CA PHE A 189 -11.28 -43.17 -15.38
C PHE A 189 -11.71 -41.73 -15.61
N PRO A 190 -11.58 -40.87 -14.62
CA PRO A 190 -11.76 -39.44 -14.85
C PRO A 190 -10.62 -38.92 -15.73
N VAL A 191 -10.97 -38.17 -16.76
CA VAL A 191 -10.03 -37.46 -17.63
C VAL A 191 -10.32 -35.98 -17.51
N ASP A 192 -9.32 -35.23 -17.11
CA ASP A 192 -9.42 -33.78 -17.02
C ASP A 192 -9.18 -33.14 -18.40
N ASN A 193 -10.27 -32.78 -19.07
CA ASN A 193 -10.28 -32.01 -20.31
C ASN A 193 -10.73 -30.57 -20.07
N GLY A 194 -10.89 -30.17 -18.79
CA GLY A 194 -11.61 -28.95 -18.37
C GLY A 194 -10.87 -27.63 -18.53
N GLY A 195 -9.80 -27.57 -19.31
CA GLY A 195 -9.07 -26.32 -19.50
C GLY A 195 -9.91 -25.20 -20.10
N GLU A 196 -10.79 -25.51 -21.04
CA GLU A 196 -11.67 -24.54 -21.71
C GLU A 196 -12.81 -24.08 -20.81
N GLU A 197 -13.49 -25.00 -20.14
CA GLU A 197 -14.59 -24.71 -19.24
C GLU A 197 -14.14 -23.87 -18.05
N ARG A 198 -12.97 -24.19 -17.47
CA ARG A 198 -12.36 -23.41 -16.41
C ARG A 198 -11.97 -22.00 -16.89
N LEU A 199 -11.42 -21.90 -18.11
CA LEU A 199 -11.11 -20.62 -18.73
C LEU A 199 -12.39 -19.80 -19.01
N ALA A 200 -13.45 -20.46 -19.52
CA ALA A 200 -14.74 -19.83 -19.74
C ALA A 200 -15.33 -19.29 -18.42
N ALA A 201 -15.27 -20.07 -17.35
CA ALA A 201 -15.71 -19.64 -16.03
C ALA A 201 -14.88 -18.47 -15.50
N ALA A 202 -13.56 -18.46 -15.74
CA ALA A 202 -12.69 -17.33 -15.40
C ALA A 202 -13.07 -16.06 -16.16
N VAL A 203 -13.35 -16.17 -17.46
CA VAL A 203 -13.80 -15.02 -18.29
C VAL A 203 -15.17 -14.52 -17.81
N ILE A 204 -16.13 -15.40 -17.61
CA ILE A 204 -17.49 -15.06 -17.15
C ILE A 204 -17.41 -14.42 -15.76
N GLY A 205 -16.67 -15.03 -14.83
CA GLY A 205 -16.47 -14.50 -13.49
C GLY A 205 -15.84 -13.11 -13.51
N GLY A 206 -14.83 -12.91 -14.35
CA GLY A 206 -14.16 -11.61 -14.52
C GLY A 206 -15.10 -10.53 -15.07
N LEU A 207 -15.87 -10.85 -16.11
CA LEU A 207 -16.86 -9.91 -16.67
C LEU A 207 -17.97 -9.59 -15.67
N ALA A 208 -18.46 -10.60 -14.94
CA ALA A 208 -19.42 -10.40 -13.85
C ALA A 208 -18.85 -9.53 -12.73
N GLY A 209 -17.58 -9.74 -12.38
CA GLY A 209 -16.85 -8.94 -11.40
C GLY A 209 -16.67 -7.48 -11.85
N ILE A 210 -16.34 -7.24 -13.13
CA ILE A 210 -16.29 -5.89 -13.72
C ILE A 210 -17.65 -5.22 -13.60
N ALA A 211 -18.73 -5.93 -13.94
CA ALA A 211 -20.09 -5.43 -13.86
C ALA A 211 -20.48 -5.09 -12.41
N ALA A 212 -20.19 -5.97 -11.45
CA ALA A 212 -20.43 -5.74 -10.03
C ALA A 212 -19.65 -4.53 -9.51
N GLY A 213 -18.35 -4.42 -9.87
CA GLY A 213 -17.51 -3.27 -9.56
C GLY A 213 -18.04 -1.96 -10.16
N ALA A 214 -18.53 -2.01 -11.40
CA ALA A 214 -19.14 -0.85 -12.07
C ALA A 214 -20.48 -0.44 -11.42
N ILE A 215 -21.27 -1.39 -10.92
CA ILE A 215 -22.48 -1.11 -10.14
C ILE A 215 -22.11 -0.44 -8.82
N ALA A 216 -21.12 -0.97 -8.10
CA ALA A 216 -20.61 -0.36 -6.87
C ALA A 216 -20.07 1.06 -7.12
N ALA A 217 -19.39 1.28 -8.25
CA ALA A 217 -18.84 2.56 -8.67
C ALA A 217 -19.89 3.59 -9.15
N ARG A 218 -21.19 3.26 -9.18
CA ARG A 218 -22.25 4.26 -9.46
C ARG A 218 -22.31 5.33 -8.38
N ASN A 219 -21.95 4.97 -7.16
CA ASN A 219 -21.84 5.88 -6.04
C ASN A 219 -20.37 6.26 -5.80
N PRO A 220 -20.09 7.40 -5.16
CA PRO A 220 -18.73 7.73 -4.76
C PRO A 220 -18.16 6.67 -3.83
N VAL A 221 -17.04 6.05 -4.24
CA VAL A 221 -16.31 5.06 -3.45
C VAL A 221 -15.01 5.70 -2.96
N ARG A 222 -14.84 5.73 -1.63
CA ARG A 222 -13.59 6.22 -1.05
C ARG A 222 -12.45 5.25 -1.35
N SER A 223 -11.27 5.77 -1.67
CA SER A 223 -10.10 4.97 -2.02
C SER A 223 -9.63 4.03 -0.89
N GLY A 224 -9.89 4.40 0.37
CA GLY A 224 -9.67 3.53 1.52
C GLY A 224 -10.59 2.31 1.53
N VAL A 225 -11.88 2.50 1.21
CA VAL A 225 -12.87 1.40 1.17
C VAL A 225 -12.52 0.38 0.10
N SER A 226 -12.23 0.82 -1.12
CA SER A 226 -11.81 -0.09 -2.20
C SER A 226 -10.49 -0.79 -1.88
N SER A 227 -9.53 -0.09 -1.26
CA SER A 227 -8.28 -0.70 -0.81
C SER A 227 -8.49 -1.70 0.32
N GLY A 228 -9.43 -1.41 1.23
CA GLY A 228 -9.87 -2.33 2.29
C GLY A 228 -10.49 -3.60 1.73
N ALA A 229 -11.35 -3.48 0.72
CA ALA A 229 -11.91 -4.63 0.00
C ALA A 229 -10.80 -5.50 -0.61
N ASN A 230 -9.85 -4.88 -1.32
CA ASN A 230 -8.75 -5.60 -1.97
C ASN A 230 -7.83 -6.31 -0.96
N GLY A 231 -7.37 -5.58 0.06
CA GLY A 231 -6.53 -6.16 1.12
C GLY A 231 -7.26 -7.22 1.93
N GLY A 232 -8.56 -6.97 2.19
CA GLY A 232 -9.43 -7.90 2.90
C GLY A 232 -9.67 -9.19 2.12
N SER A 233 -9.88 -9.12 0.79
CA SER A 233 -10.07 -10.33 -0.03
C SER A 233 -8.84 -11.22 -0.04
N LEU A 234 -7.65 -10.64 -0.21
CA LEU A 234 -6.39 -11.40 -0.16
C LEU A 234 -6.13 -11.97 1.24
N GLY A 235 -6.33 -11.16 2.28
CA GLY A 235 -6.18 -11.62 3.66
C GLY A 235 -7.17 -12.71 4.03
N GLY A 236 -8.45 -12.55 3.62
CA GLY A 236 -9.49 -13.54 3.86
C GLY A 236 -9.22 -14.85 3.12
N ALA A 237 -8.74 -14.79 1.87
CA ALA A 237 -8.31 -15.97 1.12
C ALA A 237 -7.15 -16.70 1.82
N TRP A 238 -6.14 -15.94 2.27
CA TRP A 238 -5.04 -16.49 3.06
C TRP A 238 -5.52 -17.21 4.33
N PHE A 239 -6.36 -16.53 5.15
CA PHE A 239 -6.87 -17.13 6.38
C PHE A 239 -7.82 -18.30 6.14
N GLY A 240 -8.58 -18.28 5.04
CA GLY A 240 -9.41 -19.40 4.62
C GLY A 240 -8.54 -20.62 4.28
N PHE A 241 -7.56 -20.44 3.39
CA PHE A 241 -6.61 -21.48 2.99
C PHE A 241 -5.84 -22.05 4.19
N ALA A 242 -5.16 -21.18 4.93
CA ALA A 242 -4.33 -21.59 6.05
C ALA A 242 -5.18 -22.17 7.21
N GLY A 243 -6.40 -21.66 7.42
CA GLY A 243 -7.34 -22.19 8.39
C GLY A 243 -7.80 -23.60 8.05
N ALA A 244 -8.11 -23.89 6.78
CA ALA A 244 -8.47 -25.23 6.34
C ALA A 244 -7.35 -26.24 6.64
N HIS A 245 -6.11 -25.92 6.31
CA HIS A 245 -4.97 -26.76 6.63
C HIS A 245 -4.72 -26.90 8.14
N LEU A 246 -4.98 -25.86 8.93
CA LEU A 246 -4.86 -25.92 10.38
C LEU A 246 -5.82 -26.95 11.02
N PHE A 247 -7.00 -27.15 10.39
CA PHE A 247 -8.02 -28.10 10.83
C PHE A 247 -7.99 -29.44 10.05
N ASP A 248 -6.89 -29.72 9.34
CA ASP A 248 -6.69 -30.93 8.53
C ASP A 248 -7.84 -31.16 7.54
N ALA A 249 -8.31 -30.11 6.89
CA ALA A 249 -9.34 -30.23 5.86
C ALA A 249 -8.73 -30.78 4.58
N ASP A 250 -9.32 -31.84 4.05
CA ASP A 250 -8.86 -32.58 2.87
C ASP A 250 -9.68 -32.25 1.62
N GLY A 251 -9.18 -32.69 0.46
CA GLY A 251 -9.84 -32.54 -0.84
C GLY A 251 -10.05 -31.06 -1.19
N ASP A 252 -11.28 -30.70 -1.55
CA ASP A 252 -11.63 -29.37 -2.05
C ASP A 252 -11.85 -28.33 -0.94
N ALA A 253 -11.88 -28.75 0.31
CA ALA A 253 -12.17 -27.87 1.43
C ALA A 253 -11.18 -26.70 1.57
N PRO A 254 -9.85 -26.82 1.35
CA PRO A 254 -8.93 -25.70 1.35
C PRO A 254 -9.24 -24.66 0.25
N LEU A 255 -9.60 -25.13 -0.96
CA LEU A 255 -9.99 -24.24 -2.05
C LEU A 255 -11.30 -23.52 -1.74
N ALA A 256 -12.33 -24.26 -1.29
CA ALA A 256 -13.61 -23.69 -0.89
C ALA A 256 -13.43 -22.64 0.22
N ALA A 257 -12.63 -22.96 1.24
CA ALA A 257 -12.33 -22.03 2.33
C ALA A 257 -11.59 -20.77 1.84
N THR A 258 -10.69 -20.91 0.86
CA THR A 258 -9.99 -19.78 0.21
C THR A 258 -10.98 -18.85 -0.50
N LEU A 259 -11.87 -19.40 -1.31
CA LEU A 259 -12.85 -18.65 -2.08
C LEU A 259 -13.86 -17.93 -1.18
N VAL A 260 -14.42 -18.67 -0.22
CA VAL A 260 -15.38 -18.10 0.75
C VAL A 260 -14.70 -17.11 1.68
N GLY A 261 -13.56 -17.48 2.24
CA GLY A 261 -12.77 -16.61 3.12
C GLY A 261 -12.39 -15.30 2.45
N GLY A 262 -11.99 -15.37 1.17
CA GLY A 262 -11.68 -14.20 0.37
C GLY A 262 -12.88 -13.27 0.17
N ASN A 263 -14.08 -13.81 -0.10
CA ASN A 263 -15.30 -13.02 -0.23
C ASN A 263 -15.73 -12.40 1.11
N VAL A 264 -15.63 -13.14 2.21
CA VAL A 264 -15.88 -12.62 3.56
C VAL A 264 -14.89 -11.51 3.87
N GLY A 265 -13.62 -11.73 3.58
CA GLY A 265 -12.55 -10.75 3.78
C GLY A 265 -12.75 -9.47 2.95
N LEU A 266 -13.21 -9.61 1.69
CA LEU A 266 -13.55 -8.47 0.83
C LEU A 266 -14.59 -7.57 1.49
N VAL A 267 -15.69 -8.16 1.95
CA VAL A 267 -16.79 -7.41 2.59
C VAL A 267 -16.31 -6.83 3.92
N ALA A 268 -15.66 -7.63 4.77
CA ALA A 268 -15.15 -7.18 6.07
C ALA A 268 -14.14 -6.05 5.92
N GLY A 269 -13.19 -6.16 4.99
CA GLY A 269 -12.18 -5.14 4.73
C GLY A 269 -12.79 -3.82 4.24
N ALA A 270 -13.79 -3.89 3.35
CA ALA A 270 -14.54 -2.71 2.92
C ALA A 270 -15.29 -2.03 4.07
N LEU A 271 -16.00 -2.81 4.88
CA LEU A 271 -16.77 -2.31 6.03
C LEU A 271 -15.86 -1.69 7.10
N ILE A 272 -14.75 -2.34 7.44
CA ILE A 272 -13.78 -1.84 8.43
C ILE A 272 -13.17 -0.53 7.93
N ALA A 273 -12.66 -0.50 6.70
CA ALA A 273 -12.08 0.71 6.13
C ALA A 273 -13.10 1.85 6.04
N GLY A 274 -14.37 1.53 5.74
CA GLY A 274 -15.47 2.48 5.72
C GLY A 274 -15.83 3.02 7.10
N LYS A 275 -15.94 2.14 8.09
CA LYS A 275 -16.32 2.49 9.48
C LYS A 275 -15.28 3.40 10.15
N TYR A 276 -14.00 3.17 9.90
CA TYR A 276 -12.91 3.89 10.55
C TYR A 276 -12.32 5.00 9.66
N ASP A 277 -12.97 5.36 8.56
CA ASP A 277 -12.52 6.40 7.62
C ASP A 277 -11.06 6.26 7.21
N MET A 278 -10.61 5.01 7.02
CA MET A 278 -9.21 4.73 6.73
C MET A 278 -8.81 5.29 5.37
N SER A 279 -7.65 5.95 5.32
CA SER A 279 -7.03 6.33 4.06
C SER A 279 -6.49 5.11 3.30
N ARG A 280 -6.32 5.26 1.99
CA ARG A 280 -5.66 4.25 1.14
C ARG A 280 -4.29 3.85 1.68
N SER A 281 -3.50 4.83 2.12
CA SER A 281 -2.14 4.61 2.61
C SER A 281 -2.14 3.80 3.90
N ARG A 282 -3.04 4.10 4.84
CA ARG A 282 -3.18 3.34 6.08
C ARG A 282 -3.56 1.88 5.82
N VAL A 283 -4.57 1.65 4.97
CA VAL A 283 -4.97 0.28 4.60
C VAL A 283 -3.81 -0.49 3.97
N ARG A 284 -3.04 0.14 3.09
CA ARG A 284 -1.87 -0.50 2.48
C ARG A 284 -0.79 -0.87 3.50
N LEU A 285 -0.52 0.01 4.46
CA LEU A 285 0.43 -0.27 5.54
C LEU A 285 -0.02 -1.45 6.39
N ILE A 286 -1.30 -1.54 6.72
CA ILE A 286 -1.88 -2.67 7.46
C ILE A 286 -1.76 -3.97 6.66
N SER A 287 -2.11 -3.94 5.37
CA SER A 287 -1.99 -5.11 4.48
C SER A 287 -0.53 -5.54 4.30
N LEU A 288 0.39 -4.58 4.20
CA LEU A 288 1.83 -4.85 4.14
C LEU A 288 2.33 -5.49 5.45
N GLY A 289 1.85 -5.03 6.60
CA GLY A 289 2.14 -5.65 7.91
C GLY A 289 1.74 -7.13 7.92
N GLY A 290 0.56 -7.45 7.40
CA GLY A 290 0.10 -8.84 7.25
C GLY A 290 1.01 -9.67 6.34
N LEU A 291 1.37 -9.13 5.17
CA LEU A 291 2.27 -9.80 4.22
C LEU A 291 3.66 -10.06 4.83
N VAL A 292 4.23 -9.06 5.50
CA VAL A 292 5.51 -9.21 6.20
C VAL A 292 5.39 -10.27 7.30
N GLY A 293 4.26 -10.31 8.00
CA GLY A 293 3.97 -11.35 8.99
C GLY A 293 3.92 -12.74 8.36
N ILE A 294 3.27 -12.92 7.20
CA ILE A 294 3.24 -14.19 6.46
C ILE A 294 4.65 -14.63 6.09
N ILE A 295 5.42 -13.75 5.44
CA ILE A 295 6.79 -14.06 5.00
C ILE A 295 7.69 -14.37 6.21
N GLY A 296 7.60 -13.55 7.27
CA GLY A 296 8.34 -13.78 8.51
C GLY A 296 7.95 -15.08 9.19
N GLY A 297 6.67 -15.46 9.13
CA GLY A 297 6.16 -16.73 9.65
C GLY A 297 6.73 -17.93 8.91
N PHE A 298 6.74 -17.92 7.58
CA PHE A 298 7.40 -18.98 6.80
C PHE A 298 8.92 -19.02 7.05
N GLY A 299 9.58 -17.84 7.19
CA GLY A 299 10.98 -17.78 7.58
C GLY A 299 11.24 -18.42 8.95
N LEU A 300 10.38 -18.16 9.92
CA LEU A 300 10.47 -18.74 11.25
C LEU A 300 10.21 -20.27 11.21
N ASP A 301 9.25 -20.70 10.42
CA ASP A 301 8.94 -22.11 10.20
C ASP A 301 10.15 -22.89 9.67
N LEU A 302 10.86 -22.33 8.69
CA LEU A 302 12.11 -22.89 8.15
C LEU A 302 13.24 -22.99 9.18
N ILE A 303 13.26 -22.10 10.18
CA ILE A 303 14.27 -22.11 11.25
C ILE A 303 13.89 -23.13 12.33
N VAL A 304 12.64 -23.13 12.75
CA VAL A 304 12.14 -23.98 13.86
C VAL A 304 11.96 -25.43 13.42
N GLN A 305 11.60 -25.66 12.14
CA GLN A 305 11.35 -26.96 11.54
C GLN A 305 10.43 -27.85 12.41
N PRO A 306 9.22 -27.41 12.71
CA PRO A 306 8.30 -28.15 13.56
C PRO A 306 7.99 -29.50 12.94
N SER A 307 7.84 -30.53 13.78
CA SER A 307 7.51 -31.88 13.34
C SER A 307 6.04 -32.10 12.96
N SER A 308 5.20 -31.10 13.25
CA SER A 308 3.76 -31.16 13.00
C SER A 308 3.38 -30.13 11.92
N GLU A 309 2.67 -30.58 10.89
CA GLU A 309 2.14 -29.74 9.82
C GLU A 309 1.23 -28.62 10.37
N ARG A 310 0.40 -28.92 11.38
CA ARG A 310 -0.43 -27.92 12.03
C ARG A 310 0.38 -26.77 12.64
N VAL A 311 1.53 -27.07 13.23
CA VAL A 311 2.41 -26.04 13.82
C VAL A 311 3.05 -25.21 12.70
N SER A 312 3.48 -25.85 11.60
CA SER A 312 4.01 -25.17 10.41
C SER A 312 3.02 -24.15 9.83
N VAL A 313 1.74 -24.48 9.81
CA VAL A 313 0.69 -23.56 9.33
C VAL A 313 0.30 -22.54 10.40
N ALA A 314 0.30 -22.91 11.67
CA ALA A 314 -0.05 -22.00 12.77
C ALA A 314 0.94 -20.83 12.92
N ILE A 315 2.23 -21.05 12.65
CA ILE A 315 3.27 -20.02 12.74
C ILE A 315 2.99 -18.85 11.79
N PRO A 316 2.84 -19.02 10.46
CA PRO A 316 2.55 -17.90 9.56
C PRO A 316 1.16 -17.28 9.78
N ILE A 317 0.18 -18.01 10.30
CA ILE A 317 -1.10 -17.43 10.74
C ILE A 317 -0.86 -16.47 11.91
N ALA A 318 -0.20 -16.92 12.95
CA ALA A 318 0.05 -16.11 14.15
C ALA A 318 0.88 -14.86 13.83
N THR A 319 1.93 -15.00 13.03
CA THR A 319 2.79 -13.87 12.63
C THR A 319 2.08 -12.91 11.68
N SER A 320 1.18 -13.38 10.82
CA SER A 320 0.37 -12.51 9.96
C SER A 320 -0.64 -11.70 10.79
N ILE A 321 -1.30 -12.30 11.77
CA ILE A 321 -2.18 -11.60 12.71
C ILE A 321 -1.39 -10.56 13.51
N ALA A 322 -0.21 -10.93 14.02
CA ALA A 322 0.66 -10.02 14.73
C ALA A 322 1.09 -8.84 13.85
N GLY A 323 1.49 -9.11 12.60
CA GLY A 323 1.88 -8.10 11.63
C GLY A 323 0.75 -7.12 11.28
N ILE A 324 -0.46 -7.62 11.04
CA ILE A 324 -1.67 -6.80 10.83
C ILE A 324 -1.94 -5.93 12.07
N SER A 325 -1.90 -6.55 13.26
CA SER A 325 -2.22 -5.87 14.52
C SER A 325 -1.21 -4.77 14.83
N LEU A 326 0.09 -5.07 14.70
CA LEU A 326 1.16 -4.09 14.91
C LEU A 326 1.07 -2.92 13.92
N ALA A 327 0.83 -3.21 12.65
CA ALA A 327 0.65 -2.17 11.63
C ALA A 327 -0.60 -1.33 11.89
N ALA A 328 -1.72 -1.94 12.31
CA ALA A 328 -2.94 -1.23 12.67
C ALA A 328 -2.75 -0.31 13.88
N LEU A 329 -2.02 -0.78 14.91
CA LEU A 329 -1.67 0.02 16.09
C LEU A 329 -0.70 1.14 15.75
N ALA A 330 0.35 0.84 14.99
CA ALA A 330 1.35 1.83 14.58
C ALA A 330 0.76 2.94 13.70
N THR A 331 -0.32 2.64 12.98
CA THR A 331 -0.98 3.58 12.07
C THR A 331 -2.31 4.13 12.62
N ARG A 332 -2.62 3.91 13.91
CA ARG A 332 -3.92 4.32 14.48
C ARG A 332 -4.20 5.82 14.33
N ASP A 333 -3.16 6.65 14.47
CA ASP A 333 -3.24 8.10 14.41
C ASP A 333 -2.88 8.66 13.01
N TYR A 334 -2.63 7.78 12.01
CA TYR A 334 -2.16 8.17 10.68
C TYR A 334 -3.13 9.10 9.96
N ASP A 335 -4.44 8.87 10.11
CA ASP A 335 -5.50 9.65 9.48
C ASP A 335 -6.03 10.78 10.38
N SER A 336 -5.46 10.94 11.60
CA SER A 336 -5.88 11.98 12.55
C SER A 336 -5.37 13.35 12.12
N PRO A 337 -6.17 14.42 12.20
CA PRO A 337 -5.74 15.77 11.84
C PRO A 337 -4.54 16.28 12.63
N ALA A 338 -4.27 15.68 13.79
CA ALA A 338 -3.17 16.06 14.67
C ALA A 338 -1.78 15.60 14.20
N PHE A 339 -1.72 14.66 13.26
CA PHE A 339 -0.43 14.12 12.77
C PHE A 339 0.26 15.05 11.78
N GLY A 340 0.15 16.33 12.01
CA GLY A 340 0.81 17.32 11.18
C GLY A 340 0.35 18.76 11.41
N ALA A 341 -0.34 19.06 12.48
CA ALA A 341 -0.61 20.45 12.85
C ALA A 341 0.44 20.93 13.87
N PRO A 342 1.39 21.79 13.47
CA PRO A 342 2.06 22.62 14.45
C PRO A 342 1.03 23.63 14.93
N GLY A 343 0.53 23.48 16.20
CA GLY A 343 -0.20 24.49 16.92
C GLY A 343 -1.52 24.94 16.30
N ALA A 344 -2.61 24.21 16.50
CA ALA A 344 -3.94 24.81 16.46
C ALA A 344 -4.06 25.77 17.67
N PRO A 345 -4.26 27.09 17.47
CA PRO A 345 -4.57 27.97 18.58
C PRO A 345 -6.03 27.74 18.96
N GLY A 346 -6.27 27.13 20.14
CA GLY A 346 -7.61 27.13 20.67
C GLY A 346 -8.14 25.85 21.35
N ALA A 347 -7.31 24.88 21.72
CA ALA A 347 -7.74 23.91 22.73
C ALA A 347 -7.50 24.51 24.13
N PRO A 348 -8.53 24.67 25.00
CA PRO A 348 -8.29 25.06 26.37
C PRO A 348 -7.54 23.92 27.08
N GLY A 349 -6.23 24.13 27.25
CA GLY A 349 -5.42 23.27 28.11
C GLY A 349 -5.90 23.41 29.57
N PRO A 350 -5.86 22.32 30.38
CA PRO A 350 -6.13 22.44 31.79
C PRO A 350 -5.10 23.40 32.40
N SER A 351 -5.60 24.47 33.00
CA SER A 351 -4.84 25.44 33.79
C SER A 351 -4.18 24.74 34.98
N GLY A 352 -2.92 24.36 34.85
CA GLY A 352 -2.05 23.95 35.93
C GLY A 352 -1.09 25.10 36.29
N PRO A 353 -0.67 25.22 37.59
CA PRO A 353 0.02 26.40 38.10
C PRO A 353 1.43 26.53 37.50
N SER A 354 1.77 27.79 37.17
CA SER A 354 3.06 28.25 36.67
C SER A 354 4.20 27.93 37.64
N GLY A 355 4.97 26.91 37.35
CA GLY A 355 6.26 26.61 37.96
C GLY A 355 7.35 26.85 36.91
N GLY A 356 8.23 27.83 37.20
CA GLY A 356 9.39 28.11 36.32
C GLY A 356 10.34 26.92 36.26
N GLY A 357 10.51 26.37 35.10
CA GLY A 357 11.46 25.30 34.78
C GLY A 357 12.11 25.62 33.43
N VAL A 358 13.42 25.57 33.44
CA VAL A 358 14.35 25.75 32.34
C VAL A 358 13.86 25.05 31.08
N ARG A 359 13.66 25.83 30.00
CA ARG A 359 13.36 25.32 28.67
C ARG A 359 14.62 24.70 28.10
N ASP A 360 14.67 23.37 28.12
CA ASP A 360 15.59 22.62 27.25
C ASP A 360 15.29 22.98 25.80
N HIS A 361 16.34 23.33 25.09
CA HIS A 361 16.30 23.64 23.66
C HIS A 361 15.84 22.40 22.88
N ALA A 362 14.56 22.33 22.54
CA ALA A 362 14.09 21.44 21.50
C ALA A 362 14.74 21.88 20.18
N VAL A 363 15.71 21.12 19.75
CA VAL A 363 16.27 21.23 18.41
C VAL A 363 15.13 21.01 17.43
N ASN A 364 14.76 22.07 16.70
CA ASN A 364 13.76 21.99 15.63
C ASN A 364 14.28 21.03 14.56
N HIS A 365 13.83 19.80 14.63
CA HIS A 365 13.97 18.87 13.49
C HIS A 365 12.95 19.29 12.43
N ASP A 366 13.43 19.72 11.29
CA ASP A 366 12.65 19.91 10.08
C ASP A 366 12.15 18.51 9.61
N PRO A 367 10.86 18.18 9.76
CA PRO A 367 10.36 16.85 9.39
C PRO A 367 10.43 16.61 7.87
N ALA A 368 10.60 17.64 7.05
CA ALA A 368 10.74 17.52 5.61
C ALA A 368 12.19 17.17 5.20
N ALA A 369 13.19 17.66 5.95
CA ALA A 369 14.59 17.28 5.73
C ALA A 369 14.90 15.86 6.25
N ASP A 370 14.06 15.35 7.13
CA ASP A 370 14.19 14.06 7.79
C ASP A 370 13.31 12.94 7.18
N ALA A 371 12.62 13.19 6.07
CA ALA A 371 11.97 12.14 5.27
C ALA A 371 13.03 11.24 4.62
N GLY A 372 13.84 10.60 5.47
CA GLY A 372 14.88 9.68 5.06
C GLY A 372 14.29 8.42 4.44
N SER A 373 14.98 7.92 3.44
CA SER A 373 14.66 6.76 2.63
C SER A 373 14.84 5.41 3.33
N ALA A 374 15.10 5.38 4.64
CA ALA A 374 15.31 4.13 5.38
C ALA A 374 14.00 3.46 5.79
N LEU A 375 13.94 2.14 5.65
CA LEU A 375 12.81 1.33 6.11
C LEU A 375 12.66 1.37 7.63
N LEU A 376 13.75 1.33 8.36
CA LEU A 376 13.80 1.36 9.83
C LEU A 376 14.76 2.45 10.28
N ARG A 377 14.26 3.35 11.13
CA ARG A 377 15.03 4.47 11.68
C ARG A 377 15.02 4.43 13.19
N TYR A 378 16.16 4.67 13.78
CA TYR A 378 16.34 4.92 15.21
C TYR A 378 16.89 6.34 15.42
N ASP A 379 16.23 7.17 16.22
CA ASP A 379 16.58 8.56 16.48
C ASP A 379 17.25 8.79 17.86
N GLY A 380 17.75 7.74 18.46
CA GLY A 380 18.34 7.77 19.81
C GLY A 380 17.31 7.49 20.92
N SER A 381 16.00 7.60 20.65
CA SER A 381 14.94 7.38 21.65
C SER A 381 13.79 6.51 21.14
N ARG A 382 13.53 6.53 19.84
CA ARG A 382 12.38 5.84 19.23
C ARG A 382 12.73 5.17 17.91
N TRP A 383 12.09 4.04 17.66
CA TRP A 383 12.08 3.38 16.39
C TRP A 383 10.92 3.90 15.54
N SER A 384 11.19 4.22 14.29
CA SER A 384 10.17 4.61 13.30
C SER A 384 10.34 3.82 12.02
N LEU A 385 9.20 3.46 11.39
CA LEU A 385 9.17 2.84 10.07
C LEU A 385 9.03 3.94 9.02
N GLY A 386 9.92 3.91 8.02
CA GLY A 386 9.88 4.76 6.84
C GLY A 386 9.57 3.95 5.58
N ALA A 387 9.28 4.62 4.47
CA ALA A 387 9.20 3.97 3.17
C ALA A 387 10.59 3.98 2.54
N PRO A 388 11.20 2.82 2.20
CA PRO A 388 12.48 2.77 1.52
C PRO A 388 12.29 3.32 0.11
N LEU A 389 12.76 4.55 -0.12
CA LEU A 389 12.77 5.14 -1.44
C LEU A 389 13.95 4.60 -2.25
N PRO A 390 13.75 4.27 -3.53
CA PRO A 390 14.84 3.87 -4.40
C PRO A 390 15.81 5.05 -4.62
N ILE A 391 17.06 4.86 -4.23
CA ILE A 391 18.13 5.84 -4.42
C ILE A 391 18.94 5.43 -5.64
N PRO A 392 19.00 6.24 -6.70
CA PRO A 392 19.89 5.96 -7.82
C PRO A 392 21.34 6.00 -7.34
N THR A 393 22.08 4.93 -7.60
CA THR A 393 23.49 4.78 -7.23
C THR A 393 24.31 4.41 -8.45
N LEU A 394 25.58 4.80 -8.44
CA LEU A 394 26.55 4.31 -9.40
C LEU A 394 27.43 3.29 -8.68
N ARG A 395 27.44 2.06 -9.18
CA ARG A 395 28.28 0.99 -8.62
C ARG A 395 29.48 0.74 -9.55
N PRO A 396 30.70 0.73 -9.02
CA PRO A 396 31.85 0.28 -9.78
C PRO A 396 31.77 -1.24 -9.94
N LEU A 397 31.83 -1.72 -11.16
CA LEU A 397 31.96 -3.13 -11.51
C LEU A 397 33.28 -3.31 -12.26
N GLU A 398 34.08 -4.24 -11.82
CA GLU A 398 35.30 -4.63 -12.49
C GLU A 398 34.94 -5.56 -13.66
N ASP A 399 35.38 -5.20 -14.88
CA ASP A 399 35.17 -6.06 -16.04
C ASP A 399 36.25 -7.17 -16.07
N ALA A 400 36.09 -8.14 -16.96
CA ALA A 400 37.01 -9.27 -17.07
C ALA A 400 38.47 -8.87 -17.42
N THR A 401 38.72 -7.58 -17.68
CA THR A 401 40.01 -7.01 -17.98
C THR A 401 40.59 -6.17 -16.82
N GLY A 402 39.94 -6.17 -15.65
CA GLY A 402 40.35 -5.41 -14.47
C GLY A 402 40.05 -3.91 -14.55
N ARG A 403 39.20 -3.45 -15.49
CA ARG A 403 38.80 -2.05 -15.60
C ARG A 403 37.50 -1.78 -14.86
N LEU A 404 37.50 -0.74 -14.03
CA LEU A 404 36.31 -0.28 -13.33
C LEU A 404 35.34 0.41 -14.31
N ARG A 405 34.15 -0.14 -14.45
CA ARG A 405 33.01 0.50 -15.14
C ARG A 405 31.93 0.87 -14.14
N TRP A 406 31.45 2.11 -14.22
CA TRP A 406 30.34 2.57 -13.41
C TRP A 406 29.02 2.14 -14.07
N ARG A 407 28.23 1.33 -13.36
CA ARG A 407 26.86 1.00 -13.80
C ARG A 407 25.83 1.66 -12.91
N PRO A 408 24.76 2.21 -13.51
CA PRO A 408 23.63 2.69 -12.74
C PRO A 408 22.98 1.52 -12.00
N GLY A 409 22.65 1.73 -10.74
CA GLY A 409 21.97 0.79 -9.89
C GLY A 409 20.95 1.49 -9.01
N ILE A 410 20.11 0.72 -8.36
CA ILE A 410 19.15 1.21 -7.38
C ILE A 410 19.56 0.63 -6.03
N ALA A 411 19.67 1.48 -5.02
CA ALA A 411 19.88 1.07 -3.63
C ALA A 411 18.65 1.44 -2.80
N PHE A 412 18.39 0.64 -1.78
CA PHE A 412 17.37 0.92 -0.77
C PHE A 412 18.07 1.02 0.58
N GLU A 413 17.78 2.08 1.33
CA GLU A 413 18.28 2.22 2.69
C GLU A 413 17.34 1.46 3.63
N LEU A 414 17.82 0.34 4.17
CA LEU A 414 17.00 -0.50 5.05
C LEU A 414 17.08 -0.06 6.51
N PHE A 415 18.18 0.52 6.93
CA PHE A 415 18.41 0.88 8.32
C PHE A 415 19.20 2.19 8.45
N ARG A 416 18.71 3.09 9.33
CA ARG A 416 19.42 4.31 9.74
C ARG A 416 19.30 4.47 11.25
N ALA A 417 20.43 4.53 11.95
CA ALA A 417 20.50 4.86 13.37
C ALA A 417 21.26 6.17 13.58
N ARG A 418 20.70 7.03 14.42
CA ARG A 418 21.41 8.17 15.03
C ARG A 418 21.49 7.89 16.52
N PHE A 419 22.69 7.89 17.05
CA PHE A 419 22.97 7.69 18.47
C PHE A 419 23.16 9.03 19.16
#